data_fd2e46b75a0068f9dd0665d111f28d42
#
_entry.id   fd2e46b75a0068f9dd0665d111f28d42
#
_cell.length_a   1.000
_cell.length_b   1.000
_cell.length_c   1.000
_cell.angle_alpha   90.00
_cell.angle_beta   90.00
_cell.angle_gamma   90.00
#
_symmetry.space_group_name_H-M   'P 1'
#
loop_
_entity.id
_entity.type
_entity.pdbx_description
1 polymer ?
#
loop_
_entity_poly.entity_id
_entity_poly.type
_entity_poly.pdbx_seq_one_letter_code
_entity_poly.pdbx_strand_id
1 'polypeptide(L)'
;DTLNSVEVRKNMIQEKILELTEYGLVTGLAAPEDKRFTINRLLELFQLDELEDEVAAAYEKREPMTQETAEDALEGILTEMLDYAAEQGLMPEDTITYRDLFDTKIMSMLMPRPSEVITKFRGLYNHQSAQAATDYFYKLSCDSNYIRRYRIKKDLKWTADTEFGTLDITINLSKPEKDPKAIAAAKLAKQSGYPKCLLCKENEGYAGRVNHPARQNHRIIPVTINGSDWFFQYSPYVYYNEHCIIFNGQHTPMKIERATFGKLLDFVEQFPHYFVGSNADLPIVGGSILSHDHFQGGHYTFAMAKAPIEKHVTIPGFEDVEAGI
;
A
#
# COMPACT_ATOMS: atom_id res chain seq x y z
N ASP A 1 13.38 -24.49 33.95
CA ASP A 1 13.36 -23.08 33.43
C ASP A 1 13.12 -23.01 31.92
N THR A 2 13.73 -23.91 31.09
CA THR A 2 13.59 -23.90 29.62
C THR A 2 12.18 -24.29 29.11
N LEU A 3 11.54 -25.28 29.74
CA LEU A 3 10.18 -25.71 29.37
C LEU A 3 9.16 -24.60 29.63
N ASN A 4 9.27 -23.89 30.75
CA ASN A 4 8.41 -22.77 31.09
C ASN A 4 8.56 -21.59 30.10
N SER A 5 9.77 -21.38 29.56
CA SER A 5 10.02 -20.32 28.57
C SER A 5 9.41 -20.64 27.19
N VAL A 6 9.40 -21.91 26.76
CA VAL A 6 8.80 -22.35 25.50
C VAL A 6 7.27 -22.21 25.53
N GLU A 7 6.65 -22.63 26.63
CA GLU A 7 5.21 -22.53 26.83
C GLU A 7 4.75 -21.07 26.88
N VAL A 8 5.47 -20.19 27.58
CA VAL A 8 5.20 -18.76 27.61
C VAL A 8 5.27 -18.14 26.21
N ARG A 9 6.26 -18.54 25.38
CA ARG A 9 6.39 -18.08 24.01
C ARG A 9 5.25 -18.60 23.11
N LYS A 10 4.85 -19.86 23.28
CA LYS A 10 3.71 -20.47 22.57
C LYS A 10 2.41 -19.73 22.90
N ASN A 11 2.17 -19.42 24.17
CA ASN A 11 0.98 -18.69 24.58
C ASN A 11 0.98 -17.25 24.04
N MET A 12 2.12 -16.56 24.08
CA MET A 12 2.27 -15.22 23.54
C MET A 12 1.92 -15.15 22.05
N ILE A 13 2.44 -16.04 21.21
CA ILE A 13 2.12 -16.00 19.78
C ILE A 13 0.65 -16.32 19.50
N GLN A 14 0.03 -17.20 20.26
CA GLN A 14 -1.39 -17.49 20.16
C GLN A 14 -2.24 -16.25 20.52
N GLU A 15 -1.86 -15.51 21.57
CA GLU A 15 -2.50 -14.22 21.88
C GLU A 15 -2.37 -13.22 20.72
N LYS A 16 -1.19 -13.12 20.10
CA LYS A 16 -0.99 -12.22 18.95
C LYS A 16 -1.78 -12.65 17.71
N ILE A 17 -1.99 -13.95 17.51
CA ILE A 17 -2.90 -14.46 16.47
C ILE A 17 -4.33 -13.99 16.72
N LEU A 18 -4.80 -14.03 17.97
CA LEU A 18 -6.13 -13.55 18.33
C LEU A 18 -6.23 -12.04 18.19
N GLU A 19 -5.23 -11.27 18.65
CA GLU A 19 -5.17 -9.81 18.50
C GLU A 19 -5.18 -9.39 17.02
N LEU A 20 -4.40 -10.05 16.18
CA LEU A 20 -4.36 -9.75 14.74
C LEU A 20 -5.69 -10.13 14.06
N THR A 21 -6.31 -11.23 14.48
CA THR A 21 -7.63 -11.61 13.97
C THR A 21 -8.68 -10.58 14.35
N GLU A 22 -8.69 -10.13 15.60
CA GLU A 22 -9.59 -9.05 16.07
C GLU A 22 -9.35 -7.75 15.30
N TYR A 23 -8.08 -7.39 15.08
CA TYR A 23 -7.71 -6.27 14.21
C TYR A 23 -8.37 -6.39 12.83
N GLY A 24 -8.29 -7.57 12.20
CA GLY A 24 -8.90 -7.80 10.89
C GLY A 24 -10.42 -7.63 10.89
N LEU A 25 -11.10 -8.07 11.96
CA LEU A 25 -12.55 -7.92 12.13
C LEU A 25 -12.94 -6.45 12.34
N VAL A 26 -12.25 -5.76 13.24
CA VAL A 26 -12.52 -4.37 13.61
C VAL A 26 -12.27 -3.41 12.43
N THR A 27 -11.21 -3.63 11.65
CA THR A 27 -10.91 -2.83 10.47
C THR A 27 -11.76 -3.18 9.25
N GLY A 28 -12.41 -4.35 9.26
CA GLY A 28 -13.22 -4.87 8.15
C GLY A 28 -12.39 -5.47 7.03
N LEU A 29 -11.14 -5.87 7.29
CA LEU A 29 -10.33 -6.69 6.37
C LEU A 29 -10.86 -8.11 6.29
N ALA A 30 -11.31 -8.68 7.41
CA ALA A 30 -11.94 -9.98 7.49
C ALA A 30 -13.41 -9.83 7.91
N ALA A 31 -14.30 -10.65 7.37
CA ALA A 31 -15.68 -10.73 7.82
C ALA A 31 -15.77 -11.55 9.13
N PRO A 32 -16.81 -11.33 9.97
CA PRO A 32 -17.00 -12.13 11.18
C PRO A 32 -17.05 -13.65 10.93
N GLU A 33 -17.59 -14.06 9.80
CA GLU A 33 -17.69 -15.45 9.38
C GLU A 33 -16.32 -16.07 9.10
N ASP A 34 -15.32 -15.25 8.74
CA ASP A 34 -13.95 -15.68 8.43
C ASP A 34 -13.05 -15.79 9.66
N LYS A 35 -13.51 -15.42 10.87
CA LYS A 35 -12.72 -15.41 12.10
C LYS A 35 -11.94 -16.72 12.30
N ARG A 36 -12.65 -17.85 12.30
CA ARG A 36 -12.05 -19.18 12.52
C ARG A 36 -11.09 -19.57 11.42
N PHE A 37 -11.44 -19.29 10.17
CA PHE A 37 -10.59 -19.54 9.01
C PHE A 37 -9.27 -18.76 9.13
N THR A 38 -9.34 -17.48 9.49
CA THR A 38 -8.16 -16.62 9.69
C THR A 38 -7.26 -17.13 10.79
N ILE A 39 -7.82 -17.50 11.96
CA ILE A 39 -7.05 -18.09 13.08
C ILE A 39 -6.32 -19.36 12.61
N ASN A 40 -6.99 -20.28 11.94
CA ASN A 40 -6.39 -21.52 11.46
C ASN A 40 -5.28 -21.28 10.44
N ARG A 41 -5.43 -20.29 9.55
CA ARG A 41 -4.39 -19.91 8.60
C ARG A 41 -3.17 -19.29 9.29
N LEU A 42 -3.37 -18.53 10.34
CA LEU A 42 -2.27 -17.99 11.14
C LEU A 42 -1.57 -19.08 11.96
N LEU A 43 -2.32 -20.00 12.57
CA LEU A 43 -1.74 -21.17 13.26
C LEU A 43 -0.85 -21.98 12.29
N GLU A 44 -1.34 -22.29 11.09
CA GLU A 44 -0.54 -22.98 10.05
C GLU A 44 0.74 -22.21 9.71
N LEU A 45 0.63 -20.87 9.54
CA LEU A 45 1.78 -20.02 9.21
C LEU A 45 2.88 -20.06 10.27
N PHE A 46 2.48 -20.09 11.54
CA PHE A 46 3.38 -20.16 12.69
C PHE A 46 3.71 -21.58 13.15
N GLN A 47 3.29 -22.59 12.40
CA GLN A 47 3.53 -24.01 12.66
C GLN A 47 3.01 -24.46 14.03
N LEU A 48 1.82 -23.98 14.39
CA LEU A 48 1.11 -24.34 15.60
C LEU A 48 -0.03 -25.32 15.26
N ASP A 49 -0.14 -26.41 16.02
CA ASP A 49 -1.14 -27.44 15.77
C ASP A 49 -2.52 -27.07 16.29
N GLU A 50 -2.58 -26.19 17.32
CA GLU A 50 -3.82 -25.84 18.02
C GLU A 50 -3.76 -24.45 18.63
N LEU A 51 -4.94 -23.93 18.96
CA LEU A 51 -5.14 -22.78 19.85
C LEU A 51 -5.53 -23.31 21.22
N GLU A 52 -4.72 -23.01 22.24
CA GLU A 52 -4.99 -23.47 23.61
C GLU A 52 -6.27 -22.83 24.17
N ASP A 53 -7.17 -23.64 24.73
CA ASP A 53 -8.44 -23.18 25.29
C ASP A 53 -8.24 -22.14 26.40
N GLU A 54 -7.18 -22.29 27.21
CA GLU A 54 -6.85 -21.35 28.28
C GLU A 54 -6.45 -19.97 27.73
N VAL A 55 -5.69 -19.92 26.62
CA VAL A 55 -5.31 -18.67 25.95
C VAL A 55 -6.53 -18.01 25.35
N ALA A 56 -7.39 -18.77 24.66
CA ALA A 56 -8.62 -18.24 24.09
C ALA A 56 -9.56 -17.67 25.18
N ALA A 57 -9.76 -18.42 26.28
CA ALA A 57 -10.60 -17.98 27.40
C ALA A 57 -10.02 -16.77 28.16
N ALA A 58 -8.70 -16.64 28.23
CA ALA A 58 -8.05 -15.46 28.81
C ALA A 58 -8.22 -14.25 27.90
N TYR A 59 -8.08 -14.44 26.60
CA TYR A 59 -8.23 -13.39 25.60
C TYR A 59 -9.65 -12.79 25.59
N GLU A 60 -10.69 -13.63 25.69
CA GLU A 60 -12.09 -13.18 25.73
C GLU A 60 -12.45 -12.28 26.93
N LYS A 61 -11.63 -12.29 27.99
CA LYS A 61 -11.81 -11.44 29.17
C LYS A 61 -11.15 -10.07 29.04
N ARG A 62 -10.40 -9.84 27.97
CA ARG A 62 -9.76 -8.55 27.71
C ARG A 62 -10.76 -7.51 27.23
N GLU A 63 -10.38 -6.25 27.38
CA GLU A 63 -11.10 -5.17 26.75
C GLU A 63 -10.99 -5.29 25.23
N PRO A 64 -12.10 -5.29 24.48
CA PRO A 64 -12.06 -5.50 23.04
C PRO A 64 -11.37 -4.32 22.33
N MET A 65 -10.68 -4.64 21.24
CA MET A 65 -10.09 -3.64 20.35
C MET A 65 -11.19 -2.79 19.71
N THR A 66 -10.95 -1.50 19.60
CA THR A 66 -11.82 -0.56 18.90
C THR A 66 -11.19 -0.11 17.57
N GLN A 67 -11.99 0.50 16.70
CA GLN A 67 -11.47 1.09 15.46
C GLN A 67 -10.36 2.13 15.73
N GLU A 68 -10.46 2.88 16.84
CA GLU A 68 -9.49 3.91 17.21
C GLU A 68 -8.17 3.31 17.71
N THR A 69 -8.22 2.21 18.45
CA THR A 69 -7.02 1.55 19.00
C THR A 69 -6.34 0.63 18.00
N ALA A 70 -7.06 0.16 16.97
CA ALA A 70 -6.56 -0.82 16.01
C ALA A 70 -5.31 -0.34 15.26
N GLU A 71 -5.29 0.92 14.81
CA GLU A 71 -4.16 1.46 14.06
C GLU A 71 -2.86 1.45 14.87
N ASP A 72 -2.93 1.86 16.13
CA ASP A 72 -1.75 1.95 17.00
C ASP A 72 -1.32 0.57 17.52
N ALA A 73 -2.22 -0.40 17.59
CA ALA A 73 -1.92 -1.77 18.03
C ALA A 73 -1.12 -2.57 16.98
N LEU A 74 -1.32 -2.31 15.69
CA LEU A 74 -0.80 -3.16 14.61
C LEU A 74 0.73 -3.28 14.62
N GLU A 75 1.48 -2.17 14.83
CA GLU A 75 2.95 -2.21 14.88
C GLU A 75 3.45 -3.15 15.96
N GLY A 76 2.86 -3.08 17.16
CA GLY A 76 3.22 -3.94 18.29
C GLY A 76 2.91 -5.41 18.02
N ILE A 77 1.71 -5.71 17.53
CA ILE A 77 1.29 -7.07 17.18
C ILE A 77 2.27 -7.69 16.16
N LEU A 78 2.52 -6.99 15.05
CA LEU A 78 3.40 -7.50 14.01
C LEU A 78 4.86 -7.62 14.47
N THR A 79 5.35 -6.71 15.31
CA THR A 79 6.71 -6.78 15.86
C THR A 79 6.90 -8.06 16.66
N GLU A 80 6.01 -8.37 17.60
CA GLU A 80 6.10 -9.58 18.41
C GLU A 80 5.92 -10.85 17.58
N MET A 81 5.05 -10.84 16.58
CA MET A 81 4.89 -11.98 15.65
C MET A 81 6.15 -12.21 14.81
N LEU A 82 6.82 -11.14 14.35
CA LEU A 82 8.06 -11.22 13.58
C LEU A 82 9.24 -11.68 14.45
N ASP A 83 9.30 -11.22 15.70
CA ASP A 83 10.32 -11.66 16.66
C ASP A 83 10.19 -13.17 16.93
N TYR A 84 8.97 -13.65 17.16
CA TYR A 84 8.71 -15.09 17.28
C TYR A 84 9.12 -15.85 16.02
N ALA A 85 8.76 -15.34 14.84
CA ALA A 85 9.12 -15.98 13.57
C ALA A 85 10.65 -16.06 13.36
N ALA A 86 11.39 -15.05 13.78
CA ALA A 86 12.85 -15.04 13.74
C ALA A 86 13.43 -16.07 14.71
N GLU A 87 12.96 -16.11 15.95
CA GLU A 87 13.39 -17.07 16.98
C GLU A 87 13.10 -18.52 16.60
N GLN A 88 11.97 -18.79 15.93
CA GLN A 88 11.60 -20.13 15.48
C GLN A 88 12.22 -20.52 14.11
N GLY A 89 13.01 -19.64 13.49
CA GLY A 89 13.63 -19.92 12.19
C GLY A 89 12.62 -20.00 11.04
N LEU A 90 11.46 -19.36 11.16
CA LEU A 90 10.44 -19.29 10.09
C LEU A 90 10.84 -18.33 8.96
N MET A 91 11.87 -17.53 9.18
CA MET A 91 12.52 -16.69 8.18
C MET A 91 13.96 -17.18 7.95
N PRO A 92 14.49 -17.07 6.71
CA PRO A 92 15.88 -17.47 6.43
C PRO A 92 16.92 -16.70 7.24
N GLU A 93 16.68 -15.41 7.46
CA GLU A 93 17.52 -14.49 8.22
C GLU A 93 16.67 -13.43 8.90
N ASP A 94 17.11 -12.94 10.06
CA ASP A 94 16.48 -11.82 10.75
C ASP A 94 17.02 -10.48 10.20
N THR A 95 16.51 -10.07 9.03
CA THR A 95 16.81 -8.80 8.40
C THR A 95 15.52 -8.06 8.03
N ILE A 96 15.60 -6.74 7.85
CA ILE A 96 14.44 -5.93 7.48
C ILE A 96 13.77 -6.44 6.19
N THR A 97 14.54 -6.98 5.24
CA THR A 97 14.00 -7.52 4.00
C THR A 97 13.15 -8.77 4.25
N TYR A 98 13.64 -9.73 5.03
CA TYR A 98 12.88 -10.94 5.34
C TYR A 98 11.72 -10.66 6.28
N ARG A 99 11.88 -9.74 7.24
CA ARG A 99 10.76 -9.25 8.07
C ARG A 99 9.66 -8.63 7.21
N ASP A 100 10.00 -7.81 6.22
CA ASP A 100 9.02 -7.20 5.30
C ASP A 100 8.31 -8.23 4.41
N LEU A 101 9.00 -9.28 3.99
CA LEU A 101 8.40 -10.39 3.26
C LEU A 101 7.44 -11.18 4.15
N PHE A 102 7.83 -11.47 5.39
CA PHE A 102 7.03 -12.28 6.31
C PHE A 102 5.82 -11.49 6.87
N ASP A 103 6.00 -10.22 7.23
CA ASP A 103 4.92 -9.29 7.61
C ASP A 103 3.82 -9.26 6.53
N THR A 104 4.22 -9.10 5.28
CA THR A 104 3.26 -9.10 4.16
C THR A 104 2.52 -10.44 4.05
N LYS A 105 3.21 -11.55 4.32
CA LYS A 105 2.61 -12.88 4.35
C LYS A 105 1.63 -13.05 5.52
N ILE A 106 1.97 -12.55 6.72
CA ILE A 106 1.07 -12.51 7.88
C ILE A 106 -0.21 -11.74 7.52
N MET A 107 -0.08 -10.51 7.05
CA MET A 107 -1.21 -9.66 6.71
C MET A 107 -2.08 -10.23 5.59
N SER A 108 -1.50 -11.03 4.69
CA SER A 108 -2.25 -11.69 3.61
C SER A 108 -3.31 -12.67 4.11
N MET A 109 -3.20 -13.17 5.34
CA MET A 109 -4.19 -14.08 5.94
C MET A 109 -5.51 -13.38 6.27
N LEU A 110 -5.49 -12.06 6.38
CA LEU A 110 -6.66 -11.21 6.64
C LEU A 110 -7.30 -10.67 5.34
N MET A 111 -6.60 -10.79 4.22
CA MET A 111 -6.98 -10.05 3.02
C MET A 111 -8.19 -10.66 2.29
N PRO A 112 -9.19 -9.83 1.96
CA PRO A 112 -10.25 -10.24 1.04
C PRO A 112 -9.66 -10.57 -0.34
N ARG A 113 -10.34 -11.44 -1.08
CA ARG A 113 -9.92 -11.78 -2.45
C ARG A 113 -10.03 -10.58 -3.39
N PRO A 114 -9.23 -10.51 -4.46
CA PRO A 114 -9.33 -9.45 -5.47
C PRO A 114 -10.76 -9.24 -5.99
N SER A 115 -11.49 -10.33 -6.24
CA SER A 115 -12.88 -10.28 -6.72
C SER A 115 -13.83 -9.59 -5.75
N GLU A 116 -13.66 -9.80 -4.44
CA GLU A 116 -14.46 -9.17 -3.38
C GLU A 116 -14.18 -7.67 -3.32
N VAL A 117 -12.89 -7.30 -3.34
CA VAL A 117 -12.47 -5.90 -3.34
C VAL A 117 -12.99 -5.15 -4.57
N ILE A 118 -12.84 -5.74 -5.75
CA ILE A 118 -13.33 -5.15 -7.01
C ILE A 118 -14.86 -5.01 -6.99
N THR A 119 -15.58 -6.02 -6.52
CA THR A 119 -17.05 -5.98 -6.42
C THR A 119 -17.50 -4.87 -5.48
N LYS A 120 -16.88 -4.76 -4.29
CA LYS A 120 -17.21 -3.72 -3.33
C LYS A 120 -16.86 -2.33 -3.85
N PHE A 121 -15.67 -2.16 -4.45
CA PHE A 121 -15.27 -0.90 -5.07
C PHE A 121 -16.26 -0.44 -6.13
N ARG A 122 -16.63 -1.32 -7.08
CA ARG A 122 -17.59 -1.02 -8.13
C ARG A 122 -18.98 -0.73 -7.57
N GLY A 123 -19.41 -1.45 -6.55
CA GLY A 123 -20.68 -1.20 -5.87
C GLY A 123 -20.73 0.22 -5.27
N LEU A 124 -19.69 0.64 -4.57
CA LEU A 124 -19.57 2.00 -4.01
C LEU A 124 -19.50 3.05 -5.12
N TYR A 125 -18.71 2.81 -6.14
CA TYR A 125 -18.57 3.71 -7.28
C TYR A 125 -19.89 3.96 -7.99
N ASN A 126 -20.64 2.91 -8.29
CA ASN A 126 -21.86 2.98 -9.08
C ASN A 126 -23.09 3.46 -8.29
N HIS A 127 -23.13 3.20 -6.97
CA HIS A 127 -24.33 3.45 -6.16
C HIS A 127 -24.15 4.58 -5.14
N GLN A 128 -22.93 5.05 -4.93
CA GLN A 128 -22.66 6.18 -4.04
C GLN A 128 -21.85 7.28 -4.75
N SER A 129 -20.53 7.11 -4.86
CA SER A 129 -19.65 8.05 -5.56
C SER A 129 -18.28 7.43 -5.85
N ALA A 130 -17.54 8.05 -6.79
CA ALA A 130 -16.14 7.73 -7.03
C ALA A 130 -15.30 7.90 -5.74
N GLN A 131 -15.57 8.95 -4.95
CA GLN A 131 -14.88 9.20 -3.68
C GLN A 131 -15.16 8.08 -2.65
N ALA A 132 -16.40 7.65 -2.47
CA ALA A 132 -16.71 6.55 -1.55
C ALA A 132 -15.96 5.25 -1.92
N ALA A 133 -15.79 4.99 -3.22
CA ALA A 133 -15.02 3.84 -3.70
C ALA A 133 -13.52 3.97 -3.40
N THR A 134 -12.94 5.15 -3.64
CA THR A 134 -11.51 5.42 -3.35
C THR A 134 -11.24 5.45 -1.85
N ASP A 135 -12.12 6.03 -1.03
CA ASP A 135 -12.01 6.03 0.44
C ASP A 135 -11.95 4.60 0.99
N TYR A 136 -12.86 3.73 0.51
CA TYR A 136 -12.81 2.31 0.86
C TYR A 136 -11.49 1.65 0.48
N PHE A 137 -11.02 1.89 -0.75
CA PHE A 137 -9.81 1.24 -1.26
C PHE A 137 -8.53 1.79 -0.61
N TYR A 138 -8.51 3.08 -0.28
CA TYR A 138 -7.42 3.68 0.48
C TYR A 138 -7.36 3.13 1.91
N LYS A 139 -8.51 3.07 2.60
CA LYS A 139 -8.61 2.45 3.92
C LYS A 139 -8.12 1.01 3.90
N LEU A 140 -8.55 0.19 2.94
CA LEU A 140 -8.09 -1.19 2.78
C LEU A 140 -6.56 -1.25 2.57
N SER A 141 -5.99 -0.35 1.78
CA SER A 141 -4.55 -0.30 1.53
C SER A 141 -3.75 0.11 2.78
N CYS A 142 -4.33 0.91 3.66
CA CYS A 142 -3.75 1.27 4.95
C CYS A 142 -3.88 0.11 5.96
N ASP A 143 -5.08 -0.40 6.14
CA ASP A 143 -5.38 -1.42 7.16
C ASP A 143 -4.69 -2.76 6.84
N SER A 144 -4.47 -3.06 5.57
CA SER A 144 -3.69 -4.24 5.15
C SER A 144 -2.17 -4.11 5.40
N ASN A 145 -1.71 -3.02 5.98
CA ASN A 145 -0.28 -2.70 6.13
C ASN A 145 0.49 -2.64 4.79
N TYR A 146 -0.21 -2.51 3.67
CA TYR A 146 0.43 -2.22 2.39
C TYR A 146 0.99 -0.80 2.39
N ILE A 147 0.22 0.18 2.90
CA ILE A 147 0.69 1.51 3.28
C ILE A 147 1.02 1.46 4.77
N ARG A 148 2.30 1.39 5.10
CA ARG A 148 2.79 1.23 6.49
C ARG A 148 2.72 2.55 7.26
N ARG A 149 1.53 2.88 7.80
CA ARG A 149 1.26 4.15 8.49
C ARG A 149 2.24 4.44 9.62
N TYR A 150 2.60 3.44 10.43
CA TYR A 150 3.56 3.62 11.52
C TYR A 150 4.99 3.99 11.05
N ARG A 151 5.38 3.58 9.84
CA ARG A 151 6.64 4.06 9.23
C ARG A 151 6.50 5.48 8.72
N ILE A 152 5.37 5.81 8.09
CA ILE A 152 5.09 7.14 7.53
C ILE A 152 4.96 8.19 8.64
N LYS A 153 4.47 7.83 9.83
CA LYS A 153 4.45 8.71 11.02
C LYS A 153 5.84 9.22 11.43
N LYS A 154 6.93 8.55 10.98
CA LYS A 154 8.32 8.98 11.21
C LYS A 154 8.80 10.04 10.22
N ASP A 155 8.09 10.26 9.12
CA ASP A 155 8.42 11.28 8.13
C ASP A 155 8.28 12.67 8.73
N LEU A 156 9.25 13.54 8.44
CA LEU A 156 9.21 14.92 8.89
C LEU A 156 8.54 15.78 7.79
N LYS A 157 7.58 16.62 8.20
CA LYS A 157 6.86 17.52 7.32
C LYS A 157 6.74 18.89 7.96
N TRP A 158 7.04 19.93 7.20
CA TRP A 158 6.86 21.33 7.63
C TRP A 158 6.66 22.24 6.40
N THR A 159 6.27 23.47 6.64
CA THR A 159 6.18 24.48 5.59
C THR A 159 7.32 25.49 5.72
N ALA A 160 7.77 26.06 4.61
CA ALA A 160 8.75 27.12 4.56
C ALA A 160 8.24 28.26 3.66
N ASP A 161 8.21 29.47 4.18
CA ASP A 161 7.86 30.65 3.39
C ASP A 161 9.08 31.10 2.58
N THR A 162 8.86 31.32 1.29
CA THR A 162 9.88 31.74 0.33
C THR A 162 9.38 32.91 -0.50
N GLU A 163 10.24 33.53 -1.29
CA GLU A 163 9.85 34.52 -2.29
C GLU A 163 8.84 34.02 -3.35
N PHE A 164 8.75 32.69 -3.52
CA PHE A 164 7.82 32.02 -4.43
C PHE A 164 6.55 31.50 -3.74
N GLY A 165 6.31 31.90 -2.49
CA GLY A 165 5.20 31.43 -1.65
C GLY A 165 5.61 30.37 -0.65
N THR A 166 4.62 29.79 0.03
CA THR A 166 4.80 28.76 1.04
C THR A 166 5.01 27.40 0.37
N LEU A 167 6.15 26.76 0.66
CA LEU A 167 6.50 25.43 0.16
C LEU A 167 6.30 24.36 1.23
N ASP A 168 5.79 23.20 0.84
CA ASP A 168 5.75 22.00 1.68
C ASP A 168 7.10 21.28 1.60
N ILE A 169 7.76 21.09 2.74
CA ILE A 169 9.04 20.40 2.86
C ILE A 169 8.81 19.06 3.55
N THR A 170 9.38 17.98 3.01
CA THR A 170 9.30 16.65 3.61
C THR A 170 10.67 15.96 3.64
N ILE A 171 10.95 15.26 4.75
CA ILE A 171 12.03 14.27 4.82
C ILE A 171 11.37 12.91 4.96
N ASN A 172 11.52 12.07 3.95
CA ASN A 172 10.94 10.73 3.93
C ASN A 172 11.86 9.76 4.66
N LEU A 173 11.54 9.49 5.94
CA LEU A 173 12.24 8.51 6.79
C LEU A 173 11.57 7.12 6.74
N SER A 174 10.39 7.02 6.15
CA SER A 174 9.64 5.77 6.03
C SER A 174 10.21 4.81 5.00
N LYS A 175 11.04 5.31 4.08
CA LYS A 175 11.73 4.48 3.10
C LYS A 175 12.90 3.79 3.79
N PRO A 176 12.87 2.46 3.97
CA PRO A 176 13.97 1.77 4.63
C PRO A 176 15.25 1.93 3.82
N GLU A 177 16.34 2.32 4.50
CA GLU A 177 17.66 2.23 3.91
C GLU A 177 17.95 0.78 3.57
N LYS A 178 18.46 0.53 2.37
CA LYS A 178 18.83 -0.82 1.98
C LYS A 178 20.08 -1.24 2.75
N ASP A 179 19.94 -2.25 3.59
CA ASP A 179 21.06 -2.91 4.25
C ASP A 179 22.09 -3.34 3.19
N PRO A 180 23.39 -3.03 3.37
CA PRO A 180 24.45 -3.49 2.48
C PRO A 180 24.46 -5.00 2.24
N LYS A 181 24.12 -5.80 3.26
CA LYS A 181 23.98 -7.27 3.14
C LYS A 181 22.80 -7.64 2.24
N ALA A 182 21.66 -6.96 2.38
CA ALA A 182 20.49 -7.16 1.52
C ALA A 182 20.78 -6.76 0.06
N ILE A 183 21.57 -5.69 -0.17
CA ILE A 183 22.01 -5.30 -1.51
C ILE A 183 22.90 -6.40 -2.13
N ALA A 184 23.84 -6.94 -1.36
CA ALA A 184 24.72 -8.01 -1.80
C ALA A 184 23.92 -9.30 -2.12
N ALA A 185 23.02 -9.71 -1.22
CA ALA A 185 22.14 -10.85 -1.41
C ALA A 185 21.24 -10.68 -2.65
N ALA A 186 20.69 -9.48 -2.88
CA ALA A 186 19.87 -9.17 -4.05
C ALA A 186 20.65 -9.28 -5.37
N LYS A 187 21.95 -8.93 -5.38
CA LYS A 187 22.82 -9.10 -6.55
C LYS A 187 23.11 -10.56 -6.88
N LEU A 188 23.22 -11.39 -5.85
CA LEU A 188 23.49 -12.84 -5.98
C LEU A 188 22.21 -13.65 -6.22
N ALA A 189 21.03 -13.08 -5.94
CA ALA A 189 19.77 -13.76 -6.11
C ALA A 189 19.49 -14.07 -7.60
N LYS A 190 18.87 -15.25 -7.82
CA LYS A 190 18.42 -15.63 -9.17
C LYS A 190 17.51 -14.56 -9.73
N GLN A 191 17.87 -14.01 -10.87
CA GLN A 191 17.02 -13.06 -11.60
C GLN A 191 15.79 -13.78 -12.14
N SER A 192 14.63 -13.15 -11.98
CA SER A 192 13.36 -13.65 -12.48
C SER A 192 12.67 -12.54 -13.28
N GLY A 193 12.13 -12.90 -14.43
CA GLY A 193 11.29 -12.01 -15.23
C GLY A 193 9.83 -11.95 -14.77
N TYR A 194 9.51 -12.48 -13.58
CA TYR A 194 8.15 -12.47 -13.02
C TYR A 194 8.15 -12.01 -11.55
N PRO A 195 7.36 -10.97 -11.24
CA PRO A 195 6.80 -9.97 -12.16
C PRO A 195 7.91 -9.21 -12.93
N LYS A 196 7.62 -8.69 -14.13
CA LYS A 196 8.62 -7.99 -14.94
C LYS A 196 9.10 -6.68 -14.30
N CYS A 197 8.21 -5.96 -13.61
CA CYS A 197 8.54 -4.76 -12.84
C CYS A 197 7.57 -4.57 -11.67
N LEU A 198 7.78 -3.52 -10.86
CA LEU A 198 6.97 -3.23 -9.67
C LEU A 198 5.53 -2.79 -9.97
N LEU A 199 5.22 -2.43 -11.22
CA LEU A 199 3.89 -1.98 -11.65
C LEU A 199 3.11 -3.04 -12.44
N CYS A 200 3.70 -4.21 -12.71
CA CYS A 200 2.96 -5.27 -13.40
C CYS A 200 1.82 -5.80 -12.53
N LYS A 201 0.66 -6.06 -13.14
CA LYS A 201 -0.52 -6.63 -12.45
C LYS A 201 -0.22 -7.96 -11.75
N GLU A 202 0.78 -8.69 -12.22
CA GLU A 202 1.27 -9.94 -11.64
C GLU A 202 1.88 -9.75 -10.24
N ASN A 203 2.06 -8.52 -9.78
CA ASN A 203 2.43 -8.24 -8.39
C ASN A 203 1.29 -8.55 -7.40
N GLU A 204 0.03 -8.43 -7.80
CA GLU A 204 -1.09 -8.70 -6.89
C GLU A 204 -1.00 -10.14 -6.33
N GLY A 205 -0.88 -10.24 -5.01
CA GLY A 205 -0.73 -11.53 -4.34
C GLY A 205 0.65 -12.18 -4.42
N TYR A 206 1.64 -11.51 -5.05
CA TYR A 206 2.98 -12.08 -5.21
C TYR A 206 3.74 -12.13 -3.88
N ALA A 207 4.33 -13.30 -3.57
CA ALA A 207 5.02 -13.53 -2.30
C ALA A 207 6.31 -12.71 -2.10
N GLY A 208 6.86 -12.18 -3.17
CA GLY A 208 8.11 -11.44 -3.12
C GLY A 208 9.34 -12.36 -3.06
N ARG A 209 10.50 -11.74 -3.00
CA ARG A 209 11.82 -12.34 -2.84
C ARG A 209 12.82 -11.25 -2.43
N VAL A 210 14.03 -11.61 -2.08
CA VAL A 210 15.06 -10.68 -1.58
C VAL A 210 15.26 -9.42 -2.47
N ASN A 211 15.12 -9.57 -3.78
CA ASN A 211 15.28 -8.48 -4.75
C ASN A 211 13.95 -7.98 -5.36
N HIS A 212 12.81 -8.41 -4.84
CA HIS A 212 11.49 -7.95 -5.29
C HIS A 212 10.51 -7.98 -4.11
N PRO A 213 9.83 -6.88 -3.78
CA PRO A 213 8.98 -6.80 -2.59
C PRO A 213 7.78 -7.76 -2.68
N ALA A 214 7.36 -8.25 -1.51
CA ALA A 214 6.10 -8.96 -1.38
C ALA A 214 4.90 -8.03 -1.63
N ARG A 215 3.82 -8.59 -2.19
CA ARG A 215 2.58 -7.90 -2.54
C ARG A 215 1.34 -8.74 -2.23
N GLN A 216 1.44 -9.68 -1.27
CA GLN A 216 0.33 -10.56 -0.89
C GLN A 216 -0.83 -9.78 -0.24
N ASN A 217 -0.52 -8.67 0.43
CA ASN A 217 -1.48 -7.73 1.02
C ASN A 217 -1.85 -6.56 0.08
N HIS A 218 -1.45 -6.61 -1.17
CA HIS A 218 -1.74 -5.59 -2.18
C HIS A 218 -2.92 -6.00 -3.05
N ARG A 219 -3.75 -5.01 -3.43
CA ARG A 219 -4.88 -5.16 -4.38
C ARG A 219 -4.82 -4.08 -5.44
N ILE A 220 -5.38 -4.36 -6.59
CA ILE A 220 -5.48 -3.45 -7.72
C ILE A 220 -6.91 -3.40 -8.24
N ILE A 221 -7.34 -2.26 -8.74
CA ILE A 221 -8.68 -2.06 -9.29
C ILE A 221 -8.57 -1.93 -10.82
N PRO A 222 -9.24 -2.79 -11.60
CA PRO A 222 -9.32 -2.63 -13.04
C PRO A 222 -10.09 -1.36 -13.40
N VAL A 223 -9.49 -0.51 -14.24
CA VAL A 223 -10.10 0.69 -14.80
C VAL A 223 -9.91 0.70 -16.31
N THR A 224 -10.82 1.34 -17.03
CA THR A 224 -10.69 1.53 -18.48
C THR A 224 -10.23 2.96 -18.73
N ILE A 225 -9.11 3.13 -19.39
CA ILE A 225 -8.56 4.44 -19.75
C ILE A 225 -8.41 4.52 -21.25
N ASN A 226 -9.10 5.48 -21.84
CA ASN A 226 -9.12 5.70 -23.29
C ASN A 226 -9.38 4.39 -24.08
N GLY A 227 -10.39 3.61 -23.60
CA GLY A 227 -10.81 2.35 -24.23
C GLY A 227 -9.83 1.18 -24.09
N SER A 228 -8.84 1.26 -23.22
CA SER A 228 -7.88 0.19 -22.95
C SER A 228 -7.85 -0.22 -21.47
N ASP A 229 -7.30 -1.41 -21.21
CA ASP A 229 -7.24 -1.99 -19.87
C ASP A 229 -6.09 -1.38 -19.06
N TRP A 230 -6.44 -0.74 -17.98
CA TRP A 230 -5.54 -0.17 -16.99
C TRP A 230 -5.89 -0.66 -15.59
N PHE A 231 -5.01 -0.36 -14.64
CA PHE A 231 -5.24 -0.65 -13.23
C PHE A 231 -4.93 0.57 -12.38
N PHE A 232 -5.68 0.68 -11.30
CA PHE A 232 -5.50 1.69 -10.27
C PHE A 232 -5.02 1.02 -8.99
N GLN A 233 -3.98 1.58 -8.36
CA GLN A 233 -3.44 1.14 -7.07
C GLN A 233 -2.97 2.34 -6.26
N TYR A 234 -2.93 2.21 -4.93
CA TYR A 234 -2.17 3.15 -4.11
C TYR A 234 -0.69 2.81 -4.10
N SER A 235 0.14 3.83 -3.81
CA SER A 235 1.57 3.65 -3.62
C SER A 235 1.89 3.42 -2.15
N PRO A 236 2.77 2.49 -1.81
CA PRO A 236 3.27 2.37 -0.43
C PRO A 236 4.20 3.53 -0.03
N TYR A 237 4.61 4.35 -1.00
CA TYR A 237 5.42 5.55 -0.79
C TYR A 237 4.53 6.78 -0.90
N VAL A 238 4.25 7.42 0.24
CA VAL A 238 3.29 8.51 0.33
C VAL A 238 4.02 9.84 0.19
N TYR A 239 4.11 10.36 -1.03
CA TYR A 239 4.65 11.70 -1.28
C TYR A 239 3.63 12.81 -0.97
N TYR A 240 2.35 12.51 -1.12
CA TYR A 240 1.20 13.36 -0.82
C TYR A 240 0.00 12.48 -0.48
N ASN A 241 -1.09 13.09 -0.02
CA ASN A 241 -2.27 12.35 0.42
C ASN A 241 -2.82 11.47 -0.70
N GLU A 242 -3.13 10.21 -0.35
CA GLU A 242 -3.70 9.20 -1.26
C GLU A 242 -2.91 9.01 -2.55
N HIS A 243 -1.56 9.08 -2.45
CA HIS A 243 -0.68 8.86 -3.60
C HIS A 243 -1.01 7.55 -4.29
N CYS A 244 -1.42 7.63 -5.54
CA CYS A 244 -1.84 6.50 -6.35
C CYS A 244 -1.08 6.42 -7.67
N ILE A 245 -1.14 5.24 -8.27
CA ILE A 245 -0.54 4.94 -9.57
C ILE A 245 -1.60 4.30 -10.44
N ILE A 246 -1.75 4.83 -11.64
CA ILE A 246 -2.61 4.30 -12.69
C ILE A 246 -1.67 3.74 -13.76
N PHE A 247 -1.71 2.44 -13.99
CA PHE A 247 -0.74 1.78 -14.85
C PHE A 247 -1.41 0.91 -15.94
N ASN A 248 -0.75 0.84 -17.10
CA ASN A 248 -1.22 0.08 -18.24
C ASN A 248 -1.30 -1.42 -17.90
N GLY A 249 -2.35 -2.10 -18.31
CA GLY A 249 -2.52 -3.54 -18.15
C GLY A 249 -1.47 -4.39 -18.88
N GLN A 250 -0.73 -3.78 -19.80
CA GLN A 250 0.38 -4.37 -20.53
C GLN A 250 1.70 -3.73 -20.13
N HIS A 251 2.75 -4.52 -20.00
CA HIS A 251 4.10 -4.02 -19.74
C HIS A 251 4.70 -3.41 -20.99
N THR A 252 4.36 -2.15 -21.26
CA THR A 252 4.84 -1.35 -22.39
C THR A 252 5.57 -0.11 -21.88
N PRO A 253 6.66 0.33 -22.54
CA PRO A 253 7.37 1.54 -22.13
C PRO A 253 6.49 2.78 -22.15
N MET A 254 6.79 3.72 -21.27
CA MET A 254 6.19 5.06 -21.29
C MET A 254 6.53 5.78 -22.60
N LYS A 255 5.55 6.52 -23.10
CA LYS A 255 5.70 7.42 -24.24
C LYS A 255 4.77 8.61 -24.06
N ILE A 256 5.32 9.82 -24.09
CA ILE A 256 4.55 11.04 -24.03
C ILE A 256 4.14 11.43 -25.47
N GLU A 257 2.85 11.37 -25.72
CA GLU A 257 2.25 11.70 -27.00
C GLU A 257 0.86 12.34 -26.78
N ARG A 258 0.22 12.81 -27.85
CA ARG A 258 -1.11 13.44 -27.74
C ARG A 258 -2.14 12.57 -27.02
N ALA A 259 -2.12 11.27 -27.24
CA ALA A 259 -3.02 10.32 -26.57
C ALA A 259 -2.83 10.29 -25.03
N THR A 260 -1.64 10.61 -24.55
CA THR A 260 -1.34 10.70 -23.10
C THR A 260 -2.24 11.72 -22.40
N PHE A 261 -2.44 12.89 -23.03
CA PHE A 261 -3.33 13.91 -22.47
C PHE A 261 -4.79 13.44 -22.40
N GLY A 262 -5.25 12.73 -23.44
CA GLY A 262 -6.59 12.11 -23.42
C GLY A 262 -6.74 11.09 -22.30
N LYS A 263 -5.71 10.27 -22.02
CA LYS A 263 -5.71 9.30 -20.92
C LYS A 263 -5.77 9.99 -19.54
N LEU A 264 -5.03 11.10 -19.36
CA LEU A 264 -5.06 11.89 -18.12
C LEU A 264 -6.45 12.50 -17.89
N LEU A 265 -7.06 13.07 -18.92
CA LEU A 265 -8.41 13.65 -18.84
C LEU A 265 -9.47 12.59 -18.54
N ASP A 266 -9.40 11.43 -19.18
CA ASP A 266 -10.32 10.31 -18.92
C ASP A 266 -10.25 9.83 -17.46
N PHE A 267 -9.04 9.78 -16.88
CA PHE A 267 -8.91 9.40 -15.47
C PHE A 267 -9.56 10.42 -14.53
N VAL A 268 -9.36 11.72 -14.72
CA VAL A 268 -9.95 12.73 -13.83
C VAL A 268 -11.46 12.89 -14.08
N GLU A 269 -11.98 12.52 -15.24
CA GLU A 269 -13.43 12.40 -15.46
C GLU A 269 -14.02 11.29 -14.58
N GLN A 270 -13.33 10.15 -14.44
CA GLN A 270 -13.77 9.04 -13.59
C GLN A 270 -13.56 9.32 -12.10
N PHE A 271 -12.50 10.06 -11.73
CA PHE A 271 -12.12 10.36 -10.35
C PHE A 271 -11.87 11.88 -10.16
N PRO A 272 -12.93 12.73 -10.19
CA PRO A 272 -12.78 14.18 -10.25
C PRO A 272 -12.22 14.82 -8.99
N HIS A 273 -12.15 14.09 -7.88
CA HIS A 273 -11.54 14.51 -6.61
C HIS A 273 -10.03 14.28 -6.57
N TYR A 274 -9.45 13.62 -7.59
CA TYR A 274 -8.01 13.39 -7.73
C TYR A 274 -7.42 14.30 -8.79
N PHE A 275 -6.14 14.64 -8.61
CA PHE A 275 -5.29 15.05 -9.72
C PHE A 275 -4.59 13.82 -10.32
N VAL A 276 -4.10 13.96 -11.54
CA VAL A 276 -3.23 12.97 -12.17
C VAL A 276 -2.18 13.67 -13.03
N GLY A 277 -0.99 13.12 -13.08
CA GLY A 277 0.12 13.59 -13.89
C GLY A 277 0.97 12.45 -14.43
N SER A 278 1.73 12.74 -15.46
CA SER A 278 2.69 11.79 -16.04
C SER A 278 4.12 12.20 -15.70
N ASN A 279 4.98 11.22 -15.45
CA ASN A 279 6.42 11.46 -15.51
C ASN A 279 6.83 11.72 -16.96
N ALA A 280 7.92 12.48 -17.15
CA ALA A 280 8.55 12.53 -18.47
C ALA A 280 9.12 11.15 -18.84
N ASP A 281 9.07 10.81 -20.12
CA ASP A 281 9.58 9.54 -20.66
C ASP A 281 11.11 9.55 -20.92
N LEU A 282 11.79 10.57 -20.41
CA LEU A 282 13.24 10.76 -20.55
C LEU A 282 13.96 10.35 -19.25
N PRO A 283 14.92 9.42 -19.30
CA PRO A 283 15.66 8.98 -18.09
C PRO A 283 16.40 10.11 -17.39
N ILE A 284 16.88 11.11 -18.12
CA ILE A 284 17.67 12.24 -17.59
C ILE A 284 16.89 13.12 -16.62
N VAL A 285 15.56 13.15 -16.70
CA VAL A 285 14.70 13.94 -15.82
C VAL A 285 14.22 13.16 -14.56
N GLY A 286 14.77 11.96 -14.34
CA GLY A 286 14.59 11.21 -13.10
C GLY A 286 13.27 10.43 -13.00
N GLY A 287 12.56 10.20 -14.10
CA GLY A 287 11.38 9.33 -14.11
C GLY A 287 11.72 7.90 -13.67
N SER A 288 10.91 7.33 -12.78
CA SER A 288 11.07 5.94 -12.34
C SER A 288 10.18 4.99 -13.15
N ILE A 289 10.65 3.75 -13.35
CA ILE A 289 9.92 2.66 -14.02
C ILE A 289 9.42 3.05 -15.42
N LEU A 290 10.25 3.72 -16.19
CA LEU A 290 9.93 4.16 -17.57
C LEU A 290 9.64 3.00 -18.53
N SER A 291 9.95 1.77 -18.14
CA SER A 291 9.67 0.56 -18.90
C SER A 291 8.20 0.12 -18.84
N HIS A 292 7.37 0.78 -18.01
CA HIS A 292 5.96 0.47 -17.87
C HIS A 292 5.12 1.76 -17.86
N ASP A 293 4.25 1.92 -18.84
CA ASP A 293 3.39 3.10 -19.01
C ASP A 293 2.47 3.28 -17.80
N HIS A 294 2.59 4.42 -17.10
CA HIS A 294 1.85 4.72 -15.89
C HIS A 294 1.74 6.22 -15.62
N PHE A 295 0.79 6.57 -14.78
CA PHE A 295 0.55 7.91 -14.27
C PHE A 295 0.58 7.91 -12.74
N GLN A 296 0.83 9.06 -12.14
CA GLN A 296 0.75 9.27 -10.70
C GLN A 296 -0.35 10.27 -10.40
N GLY A 297 -1.13 9.98 -9.37
CA GLY A 297 -2.23 10.82 -8.94
C GLY A 297 -2.42 10.79 -7.43
N GLY A 298 -3.44 11.48 -6.95
CA GLY A 298 -3.81 11.50 -5.54
C GLY A 298 -4.74 12.64 -5.18
N HIS A 299 -5.08 12.71 -3.90
CA HIS A 299 -5.93 13.76 -3.35
C HIS A 299 -5.07 14.88 -2.72
N TYR A 300 -4.51 15.74 -3.57
CA TYR A 300 -3.60 16.79 -3.14
C TYR A 300 -3.75 18.04 -4.02
N THR A 301 -3.62 19.21 -3.42
CA THR A 301 -3.62 20.50 -4.12
C THR A 301 -2.23 21.11 -4.07
N PHE A 302 -1.56 21.20 -5.21
CA PHE A 302 -0.22 21.76 -5.32
C PHE A 302 -0.18 23.25 -5.03
N ALA A 303 0.97 23.74 -4.59
CA ALA A 303 1.19 25.16 -4.32
C ALA A 303 0.87 26.04 -5.54
N MET A 304 1.23 25.57 -6.74
CA MET A 304 0.91 26.26 -8.01
C MET A 304 -0.58 26.45 -8.22
N ALA A 305 -1.42 25.48 -7.84
CA ALA A 305 -2.88 25.60 -7.96
C ALA A 305 -3.50 26.58 -6.94
N LYS A 306 -2.77 26.89 -5.86
CA LYS A 306 -3.16 27.86 -4.82
C LYS A 306 -2.59 29.26 -5.07
N ALA A 307 -1.57 29.35 -5.93
CA ALA A 307 -0.92 30.62 -6.24
C ALA A 307 -1.87 31.60 -6.94
N PRO A 308 -1.77 32.91 -6.64
CA PRO A 308 -2.54 33.91 -7.38
C PRO A 308 -2.04 34.01 -8.82
N ILE A 309 -2.95 34.33 -9.73
CA ILE A 309 -2.58 34.63 -11.12
C ILE A 309 -1.86 35.98 -11.12
N GLU A 310 -0.59 36.00 -11.51
CA GLU A 310 0.23 37.23 -11.58
C GLU A 310 -0.07 38.07 -12.85
N LYS A 311 -0.44 37.38 -13.94
CA LYS A 311 -0.71 38.03 -15.22
C LYS A 311 -1.78 37.25 -16.00
N HIS A 312 -2.84 37.94 -16.40
CA HIS A 312 -3.81 37.41 -17.36
C HIS A 312 -3.30 37.64 -18.78
N VAL A 313 -3.45 36.62 -19.61
CA VAL A 313 -3.06 36.67 -21.03
C VAL A 313 -4.24 36.27 -21.91
N THR A 314 -4.35 36.89 -23.09
CA THR A 314 -5.33 36.53 -24.11
C THR A 314 -4.61 35.77 -25.21
N ILE A 315 -5.10 34.59 -25.58
CA ILE A 315 -4.54 33.79 -26.65
C ILE A 315 -5.42 33.95 -27.89
N PRO A 316 -4.91 34.59 -28.97
CA PRO A 316 -5.70 34.80 -30.18
C PRO A 316 -6.20 33.46 -30.76
N GLY A 317 -7.51 33.40 -31.07
CA GLY A 317 -8.14 32.17 -31.55
C GLY A 317 -8.66 31.24 -30.43
N PHE A 318 -8.51 31.63 -29.17
CA PHE A 318 -9.00 30.93 -27.97
C PHE A 318 -9.58 31.90 -26.97
N GLU A 319 -10.47 32.76 -27.47
CA GLU A 319 -11.04 33.89 -26.69
C GLU A 319 -11.93 33.41 -25.51
N ASP A 320 -12.44 32.18 -25.59
CA ASP A 320 -13.24 31.53 -24.53
C ASP A 320 -12.38 30.85 -23.45
N VAL A 321 -11.03 30.90 -23.59
CA VAL A 321 -10.10 30.31 -22.62
C VAL A 321 -9.51 31.38 -21.74
N GLU A 322 -9.77 31.31 -20.42
CA GLU A 322 -9.07 32.09 -19.42
C GLU A 322 -7.62 31.54 -19.28
N ALA A 323 -6.65 32.36 -19.59
CA ALA A 323 -5.24 32.00 -19.46
C ALA A 323 -4.52 33.00 -18.54
N GLY A 324 -3.62 32.50 -17.73
CA GLY A 324 -2.86 33.26 -16.75
C GLY A 324 -1.49 32.64 -16.46
N ILE A 325 -0.62 33.49 -15.89
CA ILE A 325 0.70 33.09 -15.38
C ILE A 325 0.72 33.38 -13.90
#